data_bf8ef2a9f78090b406087f21e5fbb060
#
_entry.id   bf8ef2a9f78090b406087f21e5fbb060
#
_cell.length_a   1.000
_cell.length_b   1.000
_cell.length_c   1.000
_cell.angle_alpha   90.00
_cell.angle_beta   90.00
_cell.angle_gamma   90.00
#
_symmetry.space_group_name_H-M   'P 1'
#
loop_
_entity.id
_entity.type
_entity.pdbx_description
1 polymer ?
#
loop_
_entity_poly.entity_id
_entity_poly.type
_entity_poly.pdbx_seq_one_letter_code
_entity_poly.pdbx_strand_id
1 'polypeptide(L)'
;MRDTSNRWHKPGIAALAGSALAALLMMNDGGQPRRADASTAADPPNPASSSTLESRLTPIIKVHKGKVAVAVKHLGTGESFRYHADQVMPTASLCKFPVMIEAYRQAAAKEVDLDSFITLRKEHKVPGSGVLTYHFSDGTRIRLRDAVRLMIVYSDNTATNLVLDAIGIGSTAATMDKMGYPNTKIHSKVFRRDTSVFPERSKQFGLGSTTADEMIRLCEAIHRKQVVSPSACDEMLDHLSACDDRDKLPKLLPPGTKVAFKTGSLEDARTAAGIIECPAGPVAVCVLSFDNADHRWVPDNAGNVLCAQIARAVYDHFDRPAAGNGKAAKPSGTAH
;
A
#
# COMPACT_ATOMS: atom_id res chain seq x y z
N MET A 1 -17.15 45.57 -6.29
CA MET A 1 -18.31 45.83 -5.40
C MET A 1 -19.16 44.55 -5.39
N ARG A 2 -19.12 43.82 -4.41
CA ARG A 2 -19.86 43.37 -3.24
C ARG A 2 -19.27 42.09 -2.68
N ASP A 3 -18.82 42.30 -1.49
CA ASP A 3 -18.46 41.32 -0.47
C ASP A 3 -19.70 40.52 -0.01
N THR A 4 -19.60 39.22 0.21
CA THR A 4 -20.45 38.47 1.13
C THR A 4 -19.67 37.34 1.77
N SER A 5 -19.15 37.66 2.95
CA SER A 5 -18.75 36.71 4.00
C SER A 5 -19.93 35.83 4.42
N ASN A 6 -19.73 34.54 4.60
CA ASN A 6 -20.63 33.70 5.36
C ASN A 6 -19.87 32.84 6.39
N ARG A 7 -20.07 33.28 7.66
CA ARG A 7 -19.63 32.59 8.88
C ARG A 7 -20.53 31.37 9.12
N TRP A 8 -19.94 30.27 9.48
CA TRP A 8 -20.66 29.15 10.09
C TRP A 8 -20.30 29.01 11.57
N HIS A 9 -21.36 29.09 12.40
CA HIS A 9 -21.37 28.98 13.85
C HIS A 9 -21.05 27.56 14.33
N LYS A 10 -20.28 27.49 15.42
CA LYS A 10 -20.14 26.33 16.28
C LYS A 10 -21.27 26.26 17.30
N PRO A 11 -21.82 25.11 17.67
CA PRO A 11 -22.52 24.95 18.94
C PRO A 11 -21.58 24.32 20.00
N GLY A 12 -21.78 24.81 21.21
CA GLY A 12 -20.94 24.63 22.36
C GLY A 12 -21.16 23.34 23.13
N ILE A 13 -20.22 23.19 24.02
CA ILE A 13 -19.99 22.17 25.02
C ILE A 13 -21.04 22.24 26.14
N ALA A 14 -21.53 21.11 26.61
CA ALA A 14 -22.13 20.95 27.93
C ALA A 14 -21.42 19.80 28.68
N ALA A 15 -20.75 20.18 29.76
CA ALA A 15 -20.19 19.28 30.76
C ALA A 15 -21.27 18.93 31.79
N LEU A 16 -21.28 17.68 32.28
CA LEU A 16 -21.93 17.32 33.53
C LEU A 16 -21.00 16.40 34.33
N ALA A 17 -20.68 16.88 35.51
CA ALA A 17 -19.97 16.21 36.61
C ALA A 17 -20.96 15.50 37.56
N GLY A 18 -20.48 14.49 38.28
CA GLY A 18 -21.18 13.84 39.40
C GLY A 18 -20.34 12.65 39.89
N SER A 19 -19.50 12.78 40.84
CA SER A 19 -19.48 12.56 42.31
C SER A 19 -20.16 11.25 42.75
N ALA A 20 -19.51 10.36 43.51
CA ALA A 20 -18.95 10.22 44.79
C ALA A 20 -18.95 8.75 45.24
N LEU A 21 -17.90 8.27 45.80
CA LEU A 21 -17.65 7.89 47.20
C LEU A 21 -18.38 6.67 47.79
N ALA A 22 -17.65 5.61 48.19
CA ALA A 22 -17.76 4.99 49.49
C ALA A 22 -16.61 4.01 49.74
N ALA A 23 -15.89 4.25 50.82
CA ALA A 23 -14.90 3.40 51.45
C ALA A 23 -15.60 2.43 52.44
N LEU A 24 -15.07 1.21 52.62
CA LEU A 24 -15.24 0.48 53.87
C LEU A 24 -14.00 -0.36 54.18
N LEU A 25 -13.38 -0.02 55.34
CA LEU A 25 -12.38 -0.79 56.05
C LEU A 25 -12.98 -2.07 56.66
N MET A 26 -12.20 -3.14 56.69
CA MET A 26 -12.14 -4.06 57.82
C MET A 26 -10.72 -4.59 58.03
N MET A 27 -10.30 -4.55 59.27
CA MET A 27 -9.01 -4.92 59.86
C MET A 27 -8.94 -6.40 60.25
N ASN A 28 -7.67 -6.81 60.48
CA ASN A 28 -7.14 -7.85 61.36
C ASN A 28 -7.02 -9.26 60.79
N ASP A 29 -5.93 -9.99 60.92
CA ASP A 29 -5.15 -10.32 62.08
C ASP A 29 -3.78 -10.94 61.73
N GLY A 30 -2.85 -10.86 62.64
CA GLY A 30 -1.46 -11.09 62.66
C GLY A 30 -0.91 -12.50 62.44
N GLY A 31 0.37 -12.51 62.05
CA GLY A 31 1.23 -13.69 62.04
C GLY A 31 2.63 -13.34 61.59
N GLN A 32 3.56 -13.20 62.52
CA GLN A 32 4.97 -12.92 62.30
C GLN A 32 5.81 -14.19 61.99
N PRO A 33 7.13 -14.11 61.71
CA PRO A 33 7.75 -14.50 60.44
C PRO A 33 8.64 -15.74 60.55
N ARG A 34 8.84 -16.45 59.46
CA ARG A 34 9.98 -17.37 59.35
C ARG A 34 10.93 -16.86 58.26
N ARG A 35 12.14 -16.52 58.65
CA ARG A 35 13.28 -16.39 57.74
C ARG A 35 13.52 -17.70 57.02
N ALA A 36 13.61 -17.66 55.74
CA ALA A 36 14.22 -18.68 54.92
C ALA A 36 15.20 -18.00 53.95
N ASP A 37 16.36 -18.60 53.84
CA ASP A 37 17.57 -18.12 53.22
C ASP A 37 17.40 -17.71 51.78
N ALA A 38 18.03 -16.58 51.43
CA ALA A 38 18.17 -16.11 50.08
C ALA A 38 19.14 -17.01 49.31
N SER A 39 18.58 -17.92 48.52
CA SER A 39 19.31 -18.50 47.39
C SER A 39 19.21 -17.51 46.22
N THR A 40 20.32 -16.84 45.89
CA THR A 40 20.48 -16.05 44.68
C THR A 40 20.52 -16.98 43.46
N ALA A 41 19.35 -17.38 42.98
CA ALA A 41 19.26 -17.91 41.64
C ALA A 41 19.37 -16.72 40.68
N ALA A 42 20.44 -16.67 39.89
CA ALA A 42 20.57 -15.74 38.77
C ALA A 42 19.39 -15.93 37.84
N ASP A 43 18.64 -14.86 37.55
CA ASP A 43 17.59 -14.87 36.55
C ASP A 43 18.18 -15.41 35.23
N PRO A 44 17.47 -16.34 34.56
CA PRO A 44 17.88 -16.75 33.22
C PRO A 44 17.89 -15.52 32.32
N PRO A 45 18.88 -15.41 31.38
CA PRO A 45 18.96 -14.25 30.52
C PRO A 45 17.63 -14.12 29.77
N ASN A 46 17.00 -12.98 29.95
CA ASN A 46 15.79 -12.57 29.25
C ASN A 46 16.01 -12.80 27.74
N PRO A 47 15.27 -13.70 27.06
CA PRO A 47 15.43 -13.88 25.64
C PRO A 47 15.18 -12.51 25.01
N ALA A 48 16.19 -11.98 24.30
CA ALA A 48 16.14 -10.68 23.64
C ALA A 48 14.77 -10.53 22.99
N SER A 49 13.95 -9.61 23.48
CA SER A 49 12.59 -9.39 23.00
C SER A 49 12.67 -9.10 21.51
N SER A 50 12.29 -10.06 20.67
CA SER A 50 12.21 -9.87 19.23
C SER A 50 11.22 -8.74 19.03
N SER A 51 11.69 -7.57 18.55
CA SER A 51 10.80 -6.44 18.29
C SER A 51 9.76 -6.84 17.26
N THR A 52 8.48 -6.70 17.60
CA THR A 52 7.36 -7.01 16.70
C THR A 52 7.28 -5.98 15.59
N LEU A 53 6.61 -6.31 14.48
CA LEU A 53 6.27 -5.34 13.43
C LEU A 53 5.59 -4.09 14.01
N GLU A 54 4.68 -4.28 14.97
CA GLU A 54 3.96 -3.18 15.62
C GLU A 54 4.90 -2.21 16.35
N SER A 55 5.85 -2.73 17.13
CA SER A 55 6.82 -1.90 17.88
C SER A 55 7.76 -1.12 16.96
N ARG A 56 8.01 -1.62 15.73
CA ARG A 56 8.83 -0.96 14.71
C ARG A 56 8.07 0.07 13.90
N LEU A 57 6.84 -0.23 13.50
CA LEU A 57 6.09 0.58 12.54
C LEU A 57 5.26 1.69 13.20
N THR A 58 4.68 1.44 14.38
CA THR A 58 3.81 2.40 15.07
C THR A 58 4.51 3.74 15.37
N PRO A 59 5.76 3.80 15.83
CA PRO A 59 6.45 5.08 16.05
C PRO A 59 6.62 5.89 14.75
N ILE A 60 6.93 5.24 13.63
CA ILE A 60 7.08 5.88 12.32
C ILE A 60 5.76 6.49 11.86
N ILE A 61 4.66 5.75 12.04
CA ILE A 61 3.31 6.20 11.66
C ILE A 61 2.86 7.39 12.50
N LYS A 62 3.07 7.34 13.82
CA LYS A 62 2.56 8.36 14.76
C LYS A 62 3.20 9.75 14.62
N VAL A 63 4.41 9.84 14.08
CA VAL A 63 5.07 11.15 13.86
C VAL A 63 4.62 11.82 12.57
N HIS A 64 3.98 11.08 11.66
CA HIS A 64 3.49 11.64 10.39
C HIS A 64 2.32 12.60 10.61
N LYS A 65 2.35 13.74 9.92
CA LYS A 65 1.29 14.76 9.99
C LYS A 65 0.33 14.56 8.81
N GLY A 66 -0.69 13.75 9.04
CA GLY A 66 -1.71 13.37 8.06
C GLY A 66 -2.43 12.10 8.51
N LYS A 67 -3.43 11.67 7.76
CA LYS A 67 -4.09 10.37 7.93
C LYS A 67 -3.22 9.29 7.31
N VAL A 68 -3.05 8.17 8.01
CA VAL A 68 -2.22 7.05 7.54
C VAL A 68 -2.98 5.75 7.66
N ALA A 69 -2.91 4.92 6.63
CA ALA A 69 -3.33 3.53 6.66
C ALA A 69 -2.17 2.65 6.17
N VAL A 70 -1.85 1.59 6.91
CA VAL A 70 -0.77 0.66 6.59
C VAL A 70 -1.23 -0.77 6.74
N ALA A 71 -0.87 -1.61 5.77
CA ALA A 71 -0.98 -3.05 5.87
C ALA A 71 0.33 -3.70 5.40
N VAL A 72 0.77 -4.72 6.14
CA VAL A 72 1.95 -5.52 5.85
C VAL A 72 1.60 -6.99 6.03
N LYS A 73 2.07 -7.86 5.13
CA LYS A 73 1.91 -9.32 5.26
C LYS A 73 3.10 -10.06 4.67
N HIS A 74 3.76 -10.86 5.46
CA HIS A 74 4.76 -11.81 4.97
C HIS A 74 4.05 -12.97 4.27
N LEU A 75 4.31 -13.16 2.98
CA LEU A 75 3.52 -14.07 2.13
C LEU A 75 3.82 -15.56 2.38
N GLY A 76 4.95 -15.87 3.03
CA GLY A 76 5.32 -17.22 3.43
C GLY A 76 4.76 -17.61 4.80
N THR A 77 4.99 -16.80 5.84
CA THR A 77 4.62 -17.11 7.23
C THR A 77 3.22 -16.66 7.61
N GLY A 78 2.66 -15.66 6.91
CA GLY A 78 1.39 -15.02 7.25
C GLY A 78 1.50 -13.96 8.34
N GLU A 79 2.70 -13.71 8.91
CA GLU A 79 2.91 -12.61 9.86
C GLU A 79 2.45 -11.29 9.26
N SER A 80 1.68 -10.50 10.00
CA SER A 80 1.03 -9.31 9.46
C SER A 80 0.96 -8.17 10.47
N PHE A 81 0.86 -6.94 9.94
CA PHE A 81 0.60 -5.72 10.70
C PHE A 81 -0.49 -4.92 9.99
N ARG A 82 -1.40 -4.32 10.78
CA ARG A 82 -2.51 -3.51 10.27
C ARG A 82 -2.68 -2.26 11.11
N TYR A 83 -2.71 -1.10 10.46
CA TYR A 83 -2.98 0.19 11.07
C TYR A 83 -3.99 0.94 10.21
N HIS A 84 -5.22 1.16 10.70
CA HIS A 84 -6.35 1.71 9.94
C HIS A 84 -6.50 1.09 8.54
N ALA A 85 -6.18 -0.20 8.43
CA ALA A 85 -5.95 -0.86 7.14
C ALA A 85 -7.25 -1.07 6.34
N ASP A 86 -8.40 -1.03 6.98
CA ASP A 86 -9.76 -1.08 6.42
C ASP A 86 -10.33 0.30 6.05
N GLN A 87 -9.63 1.39 6.43
CA GLN A 87 -10.05 2.74 6.10
C GLN A 87 -9.93 2.99 4.60
N VAL A 88 -11.03 3.47 3.99
CA VAL A 88 -11.01 3.89 2.58
C VAL A 88 -10.22 5.18 2.43
N MET A 89 -9.22 5.16 1.53
CA MET A 89 -8.28 6.25 1.31
C MET A 89 -8.18 6.59 -0.19
N PRO A 90 -7.81 7.83 -0.56
CA PRO A 90 -7.45 8.19 -1.93
C PRO A 90 -6.26 7.36 -2.41
N THR A 91 -6.30 6.96 -3.68
CA THR A 91 -5.23 6.17 -4.30
C THR A 91 -4.21 7.00 -5.04
N ALA A 92 -4.56 8.20 -5.51
CA ALA A 92 -3.80 8.83 -6.59
C ALA A 92 -3.57 7.82 -7.74
N SER A 93 -2.35 7.77 -8.30
CA SER A 93 -1.99 6.83 -9.38
C SER A 93 -1.92 5.35 -8.96
N LEU A 94 -2.06 5.01 -7.67
CA LEU A 94 -2.13 3.61 -7.25
C LEU A 94 -3.37 2.90 -7.84
N CYS A 95 -4.44 3.65 -8.21
CA CYS A 95 -5.61 3.10 -8.93
C CYS A 95 -5.28 2.46 -10.28
N LYS A 96 -4.10 2.70 -10.85
CA LYS A 96 -3.64 2.08 -12.09
C LYS A 96 -3.34 0.59 -11.92
N PHE A 97 -3.10 0.15 -10.69
CA PHE A 97 -2.90 -1.27 -10.36
C PHE A 97 -4.15 -2.12 -10.73
N PRO A 98 -5.35 -1.84 -10.24
CA PRO A 98 -6.55 -2.58 -10.68
C PRO A 98 -6.90 -2.38 -12.16
N VAL A 99 -6.55 -1.24 -12.78
CA VAL A 99 -6.74 -1.03 -14.23
C VAL A 99 -5.88 -2.02 -15.03
N MET A 100 -4.64 -2.27 -14.62
CA MET A 100 -3.78 -3.29 -15.21
C MET A 100 -4.43 -4.67 -15.13
N ILE A 101 -4.93 -5.06 -13.95
CA ILE A 101 -5.62 -6.35 -13.75
C ILE A 101 -6.79 -6.50 -14.72
N GLU A 102 -7.61 -5.47 -14.85
CA GLU A 102 -8.77 -5.50 -15.75
C GLU A 102 -8.36 -5.63 -17.21
N ALA A 103 -7.31 -4.95 -17.65
CA ALA A 103 -6.82 -5.07 -19.02
C ALA A 103 -6.39 -6.52 -19.35
N TYR A 104 -5.68 -7.18 -18.43
CA TYR A 104 -5.29 -8.58 -18.59
C TYR A 104 -6.48 -9.54 -18.48
N ARG A 105 -7.47 -9.25 -17.63
CA ARG A 105 -8.71 -10.05 -17.55
C ARG A 105 -9.48 -10.02 -18.88
N GLN A 106 -9.69 -8.82 -19.42
CA GLN A 106 -10.39 -8.66 -20.70
C GLN A 106 -9.63 -9.32 -21.86
N ALA A 107 -8.30 -9.24 -21.84
CA ALA A 107 -7.48 -9.92 -22.84
C ALA A 107 -7.64 -11.46 -22.75
N ALA A 108 -7.61 -12.03 -21.54
CA ALA A 108 -7.84 -13.46 -21.35
C ALA A 108 -9.26 -13.90 -21.78
N ALA A 109 -10.24 -13.02 -21.61
CA ALA A 109 -11.63 -13.24 -22.07
C ALA A 109 -11.82 -12.94 -23.59
N LYS A 110 -10.76 -12.49 -24.29
CA LYS A 110 -10.80 -12.06 -25.71
C LYS A 110 -11.76 -10.87 -25.95
N GLU A 111 -12.02 -10.06 -24.93
CA GLU A 111 -12.81 -8.84 -25.02
C GLU A 111 -11.98 -7.68 -25.59
N VAL A 112 -10.65 -7.69 -25.33
CA VAL A 112 -9.67 -6.79 -25.95
C VAL A 112 -8.46 -7.59 -26.44
N ASP A 113 -7.74 -7.02 -27.41
CA ASP A 113 -6.46 -7.56 -27.87
C ASP A 113 -5.32 -6.63 -27.40
N LEU A 114 -4.44 -7.14 -26.53
CA LEU A 114 -3.28 -6.39 -26.00
C LEU A 114 -2.27 -6.05 -27.10
N ASP A 115 -2.26 -6.78 -28.22
CA ASP A 115 -1.38 -6.50 -29.34
C ASP A 115 -1.99 -5.54 -30.37
N SER A 116 -3.26 -5.15 -30.19
CA SER A 116 -3.92 -4.12 -31.00
C SER A 116 -3.22 -2.76 -30.86
N PHE A 117 -3.24 -1.98 -31.94
CA PHE A 117 -2.61 -0.66 -31.97
C PHE A 117 -3.61 0.45 -31.65
N ILE A 118 -3.18 1.35 -30.78
CA ILE A 118 -3.86 2.62 -30.49
C ILE A 118 -3.05 3.74 -31.13
N THR A 119 -3.71 4.64 -31.86
CA THR A 119 -3.07 5.84 -32.40
C THR A 119 -3.14 6.97 -31.38
N LEU A 120 -1.97 7.46 -30.95
CA LEU A 120 -1.87 8.61 -30.08
C LEU A 120 -2.29 9.88 -30.84
N ARG A 121 -3.25 10.64 -30.31
CA ARG A 121 -3.73 11.88 -30.88
C ARG A 121 -3.56 13.03 -29.88
N LYS A 122 -3.60 14.25 -30.35
CA LYS A 122 -3.45 15.45 -29.52
C LYS A 122 -4.46 15.50 -28.38
N GLU A 123 -5.71 15.14 -28.66
CA GLU A 123 -6.81 15.12 -27.69
C GLU A 123 -6.67 14.07 -26.59
N HIS A 124 -5.83 13.06 -26.80
CA HIS A 124 -5.55 12.05 -25.77
C HIS A 124 -4.54 12.53 -24.72
N LYS A 125 -3.69 13.52 -25.09
CA LYS A 125 -2.58 13.96 -24.26
C LYS A 125 -3.05 14.76 -23.06
N VAL A 126 -2.69 14.31 -21.86
CA VAL A 126 -2.97 14.99 -20.60
C VAL A 126 -1.67 15.25 -19.84
N PRO A 127 -1.63 16.30 -18.99
CA PRO A 127 -0.41 16.67 -18.28
C PRO A 127 -0.03 15.69 -17.16
N GLY A 128 1.06 16.01 -16.47
CA GLY A 128 1.55 15.30 -15.30
C GLY A 128 2.53 14.18 -15.65
N SER A 129 2.48 13.05 -14.93
CA SER A 129 3.44 11.97 -15.10
C SER A 129 3.29 11.21 -16.41
N GLY A 130 4.41 10.71 -16.91
CA GLY A 130 4.50 9.87 -18.10
C GLY A 130 5.34 10.45 -19.21
N VAL A 131 5.47 9.71 -20.29
CA VAL A 131 6.32 10.04 -21.44
C VAL A 131 5.51 10.34 -22.72
N LEU A 132 4.29 9.81 -22.85
CA LEU A 132 3.51 9.92 -24.10
C LEU A 132 3.17 11.37 -24.46
N THR A 133 2.84 12.20 -23.48
CA THR A 133 2.47 13.60 -23.72
C THR A 133 3.61 14.41 -24.26
N TYR A 134 4.82 14.22 -23.73
CA TYR A 134 5.95 15.13 -23.94
C TYR A 134 6.97 14.62 -24.96
N HIS A 135 7.06 13.29 -25.17
CA HIS A 135 8.12 12.67 -25.95
C HIS A 135 7.64 11.95 -27.21
N PHE A 136 6.32 11.84 -27.43
CA PHE A 136 5.77 11.14 -28.59
C PHE A 136 4.94 12.08 -29.46
N SER A 137 5.11 11.98 -30.77
CA SER A 137 4.37 12.77 -31.75
C SER A 137 2.92 12.27 -31.91
N ASP A 138 2.04 13.16 -32.31
CA ASP A 138 0.70 12.79 -32.77
C ASP A 138 0.80 11.85 -33.99
N GLY A 139 -0.08 10.86 -34.06
CA GLY A 139 -0.02 9.80 -35.06
C GLY A 139 0.83 8.58 -34.68
N THR A 140 1.62 8.65 -33.59
CA THR A 140 2.37 7.49 -33.10
C THR A 140 1.39 6.33 -32.77
N ARG A 141 1.75 5.14 -33.24
CA ARG A 141 1.01 3.92 -32.95
C ARG A 141 1.70 3.15 -31.84
N ILE A 142 1.00 2.84 -30.76
CA ILE A 142 1.45 2.03 -29.64
C ILE A 142 0.53 0.85 -29.44
N ARG A 143 1.06 -0.29 -29.00
CA ARG A 143 0.21 -1.42 -28.65
C ARG A 143 -0.49 -1.16 -27.30
N LEU A 144 -1.68 -1.73 -27.12
CA LEU A 144 -2.38 -1.65 -25.83
C LEU A 144 -1.52 -2.21 -24.70
N ARG A 145 -0.77 -3.30 -24.93
CA ARG A 145 0.21 -3.86 -23.99
C ARG A 145 1.25 -2.84 -23.56
N ASP A 146 1.80 -2.08 -24.52
CA ASP A 146 2.81 -1.05 -24.24
C ASP A 146 2.19 0.11 -23.45
N ALA A 147 0.94 0.48 -23.75
CA ALA A 147 0.23 1.48 -22.96
C ALA A 147 0.01 1.02 -21.50
N VAL A 148 -0.34 -0.25 -21.26
CA VAL A 148 -0.43 -0.83 -19.90
C VAL A 148 0.93 -0.77 -19.21
N ARG A 149 2.02 -1.10 -19.90
CA ARG A 149 3.38 -1.02 -19.33
C ARG A 149 3.75 0.42 -18.95
N LEU A 150 3.54 1.38 -19.84
CA LEU A 150 3.82 2.80 -19.57
C LEU A 150 2.97 3.35 -18.41
N MET A 151 1.70 2.95 -18.34
CA MET A 151 0.80 3.30 -17.25
C MET A 151 1.35 2.88 -15.88
N ILE A 152 2.00 1.72 -15.79
CA ILE A 152 2.54 1.20 -14.54
C ILE A 152 3.95 1.74 -14.30
N VAL A 153 4.87 1.61 -15.25
CA VAL A 153 6.31 1.93 -15.09
C VAL A 153 6.51 3.42 -14.82
N TYR A 154 6.01 4.28 -15.71
CA TYR A 154 6.15 5.74 -15.62
C TYR A 154 4.92 6.42 -15.01
N SER A 155 3.96 5.63 -14.55
CA SER A 155 2.68 6.21 -14.11
C SER A 155 2.04 7.12 -15.18
N ASP A 156 2.20 6.80 -16.47
CA ASP A 156 1.80 7.65 -17.59
C ASP A 156 0.28 7.91 -17.60
N ASN A 157 -0.09 9.18 -17.50
CA ASN A 157 -1.48 9.60 -17.41
C ASN A 157 -2.21 9.45 -18.75
N THR A 158 -1.52 9.76 -19.85
CA THR A 158 -2.06 9.60 -21.20
C THR A 158 -2.24 8.13 -21.52
N ALA A 159 -1.25 7.28 -21.22
CA ALA A 159 -1.38 5.83 -21.35
C ALA A 159 -2.56 5.28 -20.51
N THR A 160 -2.74 5.79 -19.28
CA THR A 160 -3.87 5.40 -18.44
C THR A 160 -5.21 5.66 -19.13
N ASN A 161 -5.38 6.87 -19.70
CA ASN A 161 -6.63 7.22 -20.37
C ASN A 161 -6.86 6.37 -21.63
N LEU A 162 -5.81 6.09 -22.40
CA LEU A 162 -5.89 5.18 -23.56
C LEU A 162 -6.29 3.76 -23.17
N VAL A 163 -5.73 3.23 -22.07
CA VAL A 163 -6.13 1.92 -21.54
C VAL A 163 -7.59 1.95 -21.10
N LEU A 164 -8.02 2.98 -20.36
CA LEU A 164 -9.41 3.13 -19.92
C LEU A 164 -10.40 3.31 -21.07
N ASP A 165 -9.97 3.90 -22.20
CA ASP A 165 -10.78 3.97 -23.41
C ASP A 165 -10.99 2.59 -24.03
N ALA A 166 -9.98 1.72 -23.97
CA ALA A 166 -10.07 0.37 -24.50
C ALA A 166 -10.92 -0.57 -23.62
N ILE A 167 -10.78 -0.49 -22.29
CA ILE A 167 -11.40 -1.46 -21.36
C ILE A 167 -12.67 -0.94 -20.67
N GLY A 168 -12.91 0.38 -20.69
CA GLY A 168 -14.00 1.03 -19.96
C GLY A 168 -13.68 1.28 -18.46
N ILE A 169 -14.08 2.44 -17.94
CA ILE A 169 -13.83 2.82 -16.54
C ILE A 169 -14.62 1.90 -15.59
N GLY A 170 -15.90 1.69 -15.89
CA GLY A 170 -16.81 0.92 -15.04
C GLY A 170 -16.46 -0.56 -14.94
N SER A 171 -15.81 -1.14 -15.94
CA SER A 171 -15.43 -2.56 -15.96
C SER A 171 -14.39 -2.88 -14.87
N THR A 172 -13.41 -2.00 -14.65
CA THR A 172 -12.42 -2.15 -13.56
C THR A 172 -13.11 -2.26 -12.21
N ALA A 173 -14.07 -1.37 -11.92
CA ALA A 173 -14.81 -1.41 -10.67
C ALA A 173 -15.64 -2.68 -10.51
N ALA A 174 -16.35 -3.10 -11.56
CA ALA A 174 -17.16 -4.31 -11.56
C ALA A 174 -16.31 -5.57 -11.31
N THR A 175 -15.11 -5.62 -11.90
CA THR A 175 -14.17 -6.73 -11.68
C THR A 175 -13.65 -6.72 -10.24
N MET A 176 -13.27 -5.57 -9.68
CA MET A 176 -12.84 -5.48 -8.28
C MET A 176 -13.95 -5.92 -7.31
N ASP A 177 -15.21 -5.52 -7.55
CA ASP A 177 -16.35 -5.97 -6.76
C ASP A 177 -16.51 -7.49 -6.79
N LYS A 178 -16.46 -8.10 -7.99
CA LYS A 178 -16.56 -9.57 -8.17
C LYS A 178 -15.41 -10.32 -7.49
N MET A 179 -14.23 -9.73 -7.44
CA MET A 179 -13.04 -10.31 -6.79
C MET A 179 -13.03 -10.09 -5.26
N GLY A 180 -14.01 -9.37 -4.69
CA GLY A 180 -14.10 -9.09 -3.25
C GLY A 180 -13.23 -7.91 -2.79
N TYR A 181 -13.04 -6.89 -3.65
CA TYR A 181 -12.33 -5.64 -3.39
C TYR A 181 -13.25 -4.42 -3.62
N PRO A 182 -14.33 -4.26 -2.84
CA PRO A 182 -15.39 -3.27 -3.12
C PRO A 182 -14.94 -1.81 -2.94
N ASN A 183 -13.84 -1.56 -2.26
CA ASN A 183 -13.32 -0.22 -2.04
C ASN A 183 -12.25 0.19 -3.09
N THR A 184 -11.69 -0.78 -3.82
CA THR A 184 -10.64 -0.55 -4.81
C THR A 184 -11.26 -0.19 -6.16
N LYS A 185 -11.25 1.11 -6.49
CA LYS A 185 -11.89 1.64 -7.69
C LYS A 185 -11.09 2.77 -8.32
N ILE A 186 -11.08 2.83 -9.65
CA ILE A 186 -10.81 4.06 -10.40
C ILE A 186 -12.15 4.75 -10.67
N HIS A 187 -12.20 6.07 -10.52
CA HIS A 187 -13.47 6.80 -10.59
C HIS A 187 -13.71 7.50 -11.93
N SER A 188 -12.64 7.98 -12.57
CA SER A 188 -12.68 8.76 -13.81
C SER A 188 -11.39 8.58 -14.59
N LYS A 189 -11.34 9.10 -15.83
CA LYS A 189 -10.07 9.32 -16.50
C LYS A 189 -9.23 10.37 -15.78
N VAL A 190 -7.91 10.27 -15.94
CA VAL A 190 -6.96 11.21 -15.36
C VAL A 190 -7.15 12.60 -15.99
N PHE A 191 -7.26 13.64 -15.18
CA PHE A 191 -7.58 15.03 -15.55
C PHE A 191 -8.93 15.22 -16.27
N ARG A 192 -9.81 14.22 -16.26
CA ARG A 192 -11.12 14.23 -16.91
C ARG A 192 -12.22 13.83 -15.91
N ARG A 193 -12.46 14.67 -14.91
CA ARG A 193 -13.48 14.43 -13.87
C ARG A 193 -14.90 14.33 -14.44
N ASP A 194 -15.14 14.94 -15.59
CA ASP A 194 -16.38 14.86 -16.36
C ASP A 194 -16.72 13.41 -16.79
N THR A 195 -15.73 12.52 -16.86
CA THR A 195 -15.90 11.10 -17.19
C THR A 195 -16.20 10.21 -15.97
N SER A 196 -16.45 10.80 -14.79
CA SER A 196 -16.61 10.02 -13.56
C SER A 196 -17.85 9.14 -13.60
N VAL A 197 -17.64 7.84 -13.34
CA VAL A 197 -18.70 6.84 -13.13
C VAL A 197 -19.11 6.70 -11.65
N PHE A 198 -18.41 7.41 -10.76
CA PHE A 198 -18.67 7.47 -9.31
C PHE A 198 -18.56 8.93 -8.78
N PRO A 199 -19.48 9.85 -9.15
CA PRO A 199 -19.34 11.26 -8.85
C PRO A 199 -19.11 11.58 -7.37
N GLU A 200 -19.87 10.95 -6.47
CA GLU A 200 -19.75 11.22 -5.03
C GLU A 200 -18.42 10.70 -4.45
N ARG A 201 -17.97 9.53 -4.88
CA ARG A 201 -16.63 9.03 -4.47
C ARG A 201 -15.50 9.89 -5.06
N SER A 202 -15.68 10.40 -6.29
CA SER A 202 -14.70 11.32 -6.90
C SER A 202 -14.57 12.63 -6.13
N LYS A 203 -15.65 13.16 -5.55
CA LYS A 203 -15.60 14.34 -4.69
C LYS A 203 -14.78 14.08 -3.42
N GLN A 204 -14.94 12.89 -2.84
CA GLN A 204 -14.31 12.52 -1.56
C GLN A 204 -12.86 12.04 -1.74
N PHE A 205 -12.57 11.22 -2.76
CA PHE A 205 -11.30 10.51 -2.91
C PHE A 205 -10.54 10.86 -4.21
N GLY A 206 -11.06 11.75 -5.03
CA GLY A 206 -10.43 12.12 -6.29
C GLY A 206 -10.47 11.02 -7.34
N LEU A 207 -9.32 10.69 -7.93
CA LEU A 207 -9.17 9.79 -9.07
C LEU A 207 -9.58 8.34 -8.76
N GLY A 208 -9.35 7.88 -7.56
CA GLY A 208 -9.65 6.51 -7.14
C GLY A 208 -9.57 6.33 -5.64
N SER A 209 -10.09 5.22 -5.17
CA SER A 209 -10.12 4.83 -3.75
C SER A 209 -9.68 3.39 -3.55
N THR A 210 -9.20 3.06 -2.35
CA THR A 210 -8.86 1.70 -1.90
C THR A 210 -8.76 1.63 -0.38
N THR A 211 -8.51 0.45 0.16
CA THR A 211 -8.01 0.24 1.52
C THR A 211 -6.64 -0.43 1.48
N ALA A 212 -5.84 -0.26 2.53
CA ALA A 212 -4.53 -0.91 2.59
C ALA A 212 -4.65 -2.45 2.60
N ASP A 213 -5.69 -2.98 3.23
CA ASP A 213 -5.99 -4.42 3.24
C ASP A 213 -6.31 -4.97 1.85
N GLU A 214 -7.14 -4.28 1.08
CA GLU A 214 -7.48 -4.72 -0.27
C GLU A 214 -6.24 -4.73 -1.16
N MET A 215 -5.37 -3.72 -1.03
CA MET A 215 -4.15 -3.64 -1.83
C MET A 215 -3.15 -4.76 -1.51
N ILE A 216 -2.92 -5.11 -0.24
CA ILE A 216 -2.01 -6.23 0.07
C ILE A 216 -2.61 -7.57 -0.36
N ARG A 217 -3.93 -7.75 -0.29
CA ARG A 217 -4.61 -8.95 -0.82
C ARG A 217 -4.47 -9.05 -2.35
N LEU A 218 -4.56 -7.94 -3.08
CA LEU A 218 -4.28 -7.91 -4.52
C LEU A 218 -2.82 -8.25 -4.83
N CYS A 219 -1.86 -7.69 -4.09
CA CYS A 219 -0.44 -8.04 -4.22
C CYS A 219 -0.21 -9.53 -3.97
N GLU A 220 -0.78 -10.08 -2.89
CA GLU A 220 -0.71 -11.52 -2.59
C GLU A 220 -1.32 -12.38 -3.70
N ALA A 221 -2.49 -12.02 -4.21
CA ALA A 221 -3.18 -12.77 -5.26
C ALA A 221 -2.36 -12.81 -6.57
N ILE A 222 -1.73 -11.69 -6.97
CA ILE A 222 -0.82 -11.66 -8.12
C ILE A 222 0.44 -12.52 -7.86
N HIS A 223 1.05 -12.38 -6.68
CA HIS A 223 2.22 -13.17 -6.30
C HIS A 223 1.95 -14.68 -6.35
N ARG A 224 0.80 -15.09 -5.84
CA ARG A 224 0.34 -16.50 -5.86
C ARG A 224 -0.19 -16.97 -7.22
N LYS A 225 -0.12 -16.14 -8.26
CA LYS A 225 -0.64 -16.45 -9.61
C LYS A 225 -2.14 -16.76 -9.65
N GLN A 226 -2.92 -16.12 -8.78
CA GLN A 226 -4.36 -16.36 -8.62
C GLN A 226 -5.23 -15.32 -9.33
N VAL A 227 -4.62 -14.39 -10.07
CA VAL A 227 -5.32 -13.34 -10.83
C VAL A 227 -5.20 -13.63 -12.33
N VAL A 228 -6.33 -13.74 -13.04
CA VAL A 228 -6.42 -13.99 -14.48
C VAL A 228 -5.79 -15.34 -14.87
N SER A 229 -4.46 -15.41 -15.01
CA SER A 229 -3.68 -16.61 -15.30
C SER A 229 -2.26 -16.49 -14.76
N PRO A 230 -1.52 -17.60 -14.60
CA PRO A 230 -0.12 -17.54 -14.17
C PRO A 230 0.75 -16.66 -15.05
N SER A 231 0.62 -16.75 -16.39
CA SER A 231 1.39 -15.92 -17.33
C SER A 231 1.04 -14.44 -17.24
N ALA A 232 -0.25 -14.11 -17.11
CA ALA A 232 -0.69 -12.72 -16.90
C ALA A 232 -0.12 -12.16 -15.59
N CYS A 233 -0.08 -12.95 -14.52
CA CYS A 233 0.53 -12.51 -13.26
C CYS A 233 2.05 -12.28 -13.41
N ASP A 234 2.76 -13.09 -14.19
CA ASP A 234 4.18 -12.88 -14.46
C ASP A 234 4.43 -11.57 -15.21
N GLU A 235 3.64 -11.27 -16.25
CA GLU A 235 3.74 -10.00 -16.98
C GLU A 235 3.37 -8.80 -16.08
N MET A 236 2.32 -8.90 -15.27
CA MET A 236 1.95 -7.85 -14.31
C MET A 236 3.05 -7.60 -13.27
N LEU A 237 3.69 -8.64 -12.76
CA LEU A 237 4.83 -8.52 -11.83
C LEU A 237 6.05 -7.90 -12.51
N ASP A 238 6.32 -8.22 -13.80
CA ASP A 238 7.37 -7.56 -14.57
C ASP A 238 7.11 -6.06 -14.71
N HIS A 239 5.88 -5.65 -15.03
CA HIS A 239 5.51 -4.23 -15.07
C HIS A 239 5.71 -3.54 -13.72
N LEU A 240 5.28 -4.16 -12.63
CA LEU A 240 5.43 -3.62 -11.27
C LEU A 240 6.89 -3.55 -10.84
N SER A 241 7.72 -4.53 -11.22
CA SER A 241 9.17 -4.56 -10.91
C SER A 241 9.94 -3.48 -11.66
N ALA A 242 9.43 -3.05 -12.83
CA ALA A 242 10.00 -1.98 -13.63
C ALA A 242 9.54 -0.57 -13.21
N CYS A 243 8.70 -0.42 -12.16
CA CYS A 243 8.23 0.89 -11.70
C CYS A 243 9.41 1.83 -11.40
N ASP A 244 9.37 3.04 -11.97
CA ASP A 244 10.50 3.98 -11.97
C ASP A 244 10.55 4.94 -10.76
N ASP A 245 9.49 4.96 -9.93
CA ASP A 245 9.45 5.83 -8.73
C ASP A 245 10.37 5.27 -7.62
N ARG A 246 11.54 5.91 -7.45
CA ARG A 246 12.54 5.52 -6.44
C ARG A 246 12.40 6.28 -5.11
N ASP A 247 11.45 7.20 -5.01
CA ASP A 247 11.33 8.09 -3.85
C ASP A 247 10.48 7.53 -2.69
N LYS A 248 9.82 6.37 -2.89
CA LYS A 248 8.95 5.75 -1.88
C LYS A 248 9.49 4.40 -1.40
N LEU A 249 8.83 3.27 -1.67
CA LEU A 249 9.23 1.97 -1.11
C LEU A 249 10.71 1.63 -1.31
N PRO A 250 11.34 1.84 -2.49
CA PRO A 250 12.74 1.46 -2.69
C PRO A 250 13.77 2.38 -2.03
N LYS A 251 13.39 3.61 -1.66
CA LYS A 251 14.32 4.70 -1.32
C LYS A 251 15.36 4.35 -0.26
N LEU A 252 14.96 3.64 0.80
CA LEU A 252 15.82 3.30 1.93
C LEU A 252 16.16 1.81 2.01
N LEU A 253 15.73 1.02 1.03
CA LEU A 253 16.07 -0.41 0.99
C LEU A 253 17.54 -0.61 0.60
N PRO A 254 18.15 -1.73 1.01
CA PRO A 254 19.50 -2.08 0.58
C PRO A 254 19.61 -2.14 -0.95
N PRO A 255 20.76 -1.73 -1.52
CA PRO A 255 21.00 -1.83 -2.96
C PRO A 255 20.75 -3.25 -3.48
N GLY A 256 20.07 -3.36 -4.62
CA GLY A 256 19.74 -4.65 -5.25
C GLY A 256 18.48 -5.32 -4.70
N THR A 257 17.82 -4.79 -3.67
CA THR A 257 16.53 -5.31 -3.21
C THR A 257 15.50 -5.23 -4.34
N LYS A 258 14.89 -6.36 -4.66
CA LYS A 258 13.83 -6.43 -5.67
C LYS A 258 12.51 -5.98 -5.06
N VAL A 259 11.81 -5.10 -5.76
CA VAL A 259 10.50 -4.57 -5.35
C VAL A 259 9.59 -4.52 -6.57
N ALA A 260 8.46 -5.20 -6.52
CA ALA A 260 7.40 -5.10 -7.52
C ALA A 260 6.29 -4.21 -6.93
N PHE A 261 6.09 -2.99 -7.46
CA PHE A 261 5.25 -2.00 -6.77
C PHE A 261 4.61 -0.99 -7.70
N LYS A 262 3.61 -0.28 -7.18
CA LYS A 262 3.03 0.92 -7.80
C LYS A 262 2.89 2.01 -6.76
N THR A 263 3.02 3.26 -7.21
CA THR A 263 2.92 4.45 -6.36
C THR A 263 1.85 5.41 -6.85
N GLY A 264 1.49 6.36 -5.98
CA GLY A 264 0.64 7.48 -6.30
C GLY A 264 1.02 8.74 -5.54
N SER A 265 0.77 9.91 -6.15
CA SER A 265 1.00 11.21 -5.53
C SER A 265 -0.08 12.20 -5.95
N LEU A 266 -0.64 12.91 -4.98
CA LEU A 266 -1.42 14.13 -5.12
C LEU A 266 -0.76 15.21 -4.28
N GLU A 267 -1.32 16.42 -4.28
CA GLU A 267 -0.81 17.53 -3.46
C GLU A 267 -0.67 17.13 -1.98
N ASP A 268 -1.71 16.51 -1.43
CA ASP A 268 -1.86 16.12 -0.03
C ASP A 268 -1.85 14.61 0.22
N ALA A 269 -1.55 13.77 -0.79
CA ALA A 269 -1.52 12.32 -0.66
C ALA A 269 -0.27 11.69 -1.24
N ARG A 270 0.27 10.69 -0.56
CA ARG A 270 1.33 9.79 -1.05
C ARG A 270 0.93 8.35 -0.75
N THR A 271 1.00 7.51 -1.77
CA THR A 271 0.57 6.12 -1.68
C THR A 271 1.59 5.20 -2.34
N ALA A 272 1.74 4.01 -1.80
CA ALA A 272 2.54 2.96 -2.42
C ALA A 272 2.02 1.58 -1.97
N ALA A 273 1.99 0.63 -2.89
CA ALA A 273 1.73 -0.77 -2.58
C ALA A 273 2.55 -1.68 -3.48
N GLY A 274 3.00 -2.81 -2.93
CA GLY A 274 3.80 -3.76 -3.68
C GLY A 274 4.33 -4.90 -2.83
N ILE A 275 5.28 -5.63 -3.40
CA ILE A 275 5.94 -6.78 -2.80
C ILE A 275 7.44 -6.48 -2.72
N ILE A 276 8.00 -6.61 -1.53
CA ILE A 276 9.43 -6.48 -1.26
C ILE A 276 10.01 -7.88 -1.08
N GLU A 277 11.04 -8.22 -1.83
CA GLU A 277 11.80 -9.47 -1.63
C GLU A 277 12.77 -9.29 -0.46
N CYS A 278 12.35 -9.75 0.73
CA CYS A 278 13.18 -9.76 1.93
C CYS A 278 13.95 -11.09 2.05
N PRO A 279 15.06 -11.18 2.80
CA PRO A 279 15.81 -12.43 3.01
C PRO A 279 14.97 -13.59 3.57
N ALA A 280 14.01 -13.30 4.45
CA ALA A 280 13.08 -14.31 4.97
C ALA A 280 11.96 -14.70 3.99
N GLY A 281 11.83 -14.00 2.86
CA GLY A 281 10.80 -14.23 1.85
C GLY A 281 10.02 -12.97 1.47
N PRO A 282 9.10 -13.08 0.51
CA PRO A 282 8.35 -11.93 -0.02
C PRO A 282 7.36 -11.36 0.99
N VAL A 283 7.30 -10.03 1.05
CA VAL A 283 6.40 -9.28 1.95
C VAL A 283 5.56 -8.30 1.14
N ALA A 284 4.25 -8.43 1.21
CA ALA A 284 3.32 -7.45 0.68
C ALA A 284 3.21 -6.25 1.64
N VAL A 285 3.34 -5.03 1.10
CA VAL A 285 3.30 -3.78 1.85
C VAL A 285 2.39 -2.80 1.14
N CYS A 286 1.50 -2.15 1.89
CA CYS A 286 0.73 -0.99 1.41
C CYS A 286 0.82 0.14 2.44
N VAL A 287 1.15 1.34 1.96
CA VAL A 287 1.17 2.58 2.73
C VAL A 287 0.33 3.60 1.99
N LEU A 288 -0.70 4.10 2.66
CA LEU A 288 -1.57 5.16 2.16
C LEU A 288 -1.48 6.34 3.13
N SER A 289 -1.18 7.55 2.63
CA SER A 289 -1.26 8.77 3.43
C SER A 289 -2.07 9.84 2.71
N PHE A 290 -2.89 10.57 3.47
CA PHE A 290 -3.80 11.60 2.98
C PHE A 290 -3.96 12.74 4.01
N ASP A 291 -4.42 13.90 3.58
CA ASP A 291 -4.42 15.14 4.40
C ASP A 291 -3.00 15.43 4.94
N ASN A 292 -1.97 15.16 4.14
CA ASN A 292 -0.59 15.39 4.52
C ASN A 292 -0.31 16.89 4.67
N ALA A 293 0.39 17.28 5.74
CA ALA A 293 0.80 18.67 5.94
C ALA A 293 1.92 19.13 5.00
N ASP A 294 2.70 18.19 4.44
CA ASP A 294 3.75 18.47 3.47
C ASP A 294 3.24 18.30 2.05
N HIS A 295 3.04 19.42 1.36
CA HIS A 295 2.54 19.48 -0.02
C HIS A 295 3.63 19.59 -1.08
N ARG A 296 4.91 19.59 -0.68
CA ARG A 296 6.03 19.75 -1.60
C ARG A 296 6.14 18.60 -2.59
N TRP A 297 6.53 18.91 -3.82
CA TRP A 297 6.81 17.94 -4.88
C TRP A 297 8.34 17.70 -4.97
N VAL A 298 8.88 17.10 -3.92
CA VAL A 298 10.32 16.81 -3.76
C VAL A 298 10.54 15.36 -3.30
N PRO A 299 11.71 14.76 -3.56
CA PRO A 299 12.02 13.39 -3.17
C PRO A 299 11.90 13.12 -1.67
N ASP A 300 12.16 14.13 -0.82
CA ASP A 300 12.08 14.07 0.65
C ASP A 300 10.75 14.60 1.23
N ASN A 301 9.68 14.65 0.41
CA ASN A 301 8.33 14.88 0.93
C ASN A 301 8.01 13.90 2.06
N ALA A 302 7.39 14.40 3.14
CA ALA A 302 7.14 13.61 4.36
C ALA A 302 6.36 12.31 4.10
N GLY A 303 5.43 12.29 3.14
CA GLY A 303 4.70 11.09 2.76
C GLY A 303 5.56 10.09 1.96
N ASN A 304 6.51 10.56 1.13
CA ASN A 304 7.48 9.70 0.47
C ASN A 304 8.41 9.06 1.51
N VAL A 305 8.89 9.87 2.47
CA VAL A 305 9.76 9.41 3.58
C VAL A 305 9.01 8.39 4.44
N LEU A 306 7.72 8.60 4.73
CA LEU A 306 6.89 7.62 5.46
C LEU A 306 6.88 6.27 4.72
N CYS A 307 6.60 6.26 3.41
CA CYS A 307 6.62 5.02 2.62
C CYS A 307 7.99 4.32 2.68
N ALA A 308 9.08 5.08 2.57
CA ALA A 308 10.44 4.57 2.59
C ALA A 308 10.83 4.00 3.96
N GLN A 309 10.50 4.69 5.05
CA GLN A 309 10.78 4.25 6.42
C GLN A 309 10.00 3.00 6.80
N ILE A 310 8.71 2.91 6.42
CA ILE A 310 7.90 1.70 6.60
C ILE A 310 8.53 0.53 5.85
N ALA A 311 8.87 0.71 4.57
CA ALA A 311 9.50 -0.33 3.76
C ALA A 311 10.83 -0.80 4.37
N ARG A 312 11.66 0.14 4.85
CA ARG A 312 12.94 -0.18 5.50
C ARG A 312 12.73 -0.95 6.81
N ALA A 313 11.83 -0.51 7.67
CA ALA A 313 11.55 -1.19 8.94
C ALA A 313 10.97 -2.60 8.75
N VAL A 314 10.15 -2.79 7.69
CA VAL A 314 9.67 -4.12 7.26
C VAL A 314 10.82 -4.99 6.79
N TYR A 315 11.69 -4.46 5.91
CA TYR A 315 12.86 -5.19 5.44
C TYR A 315 13.76 -5.63 6.60
N ASP A 316 14.11 -4.72 7.51
CA ASP A 316 14.96 -5.00 8.67
C ASP A 316 14.33 -6.00 9.66
N HIS A 317 13.00 -6.09 9.70
CA HIS A 317 12.29 -7.10 10.49
C HIS A 317 12.44 -8.50 9.90
N PHE A 318 12.39 -8.61 8.57
CA PHE A 318 12.51 -9.85 7.81
C PHE A 318 13.90 -10.08 7.19
N ASP A 319 14.93 -9.38 7.67
CA ASP A 319 16.31 -9.53 7.18
C ASP A 319 16.98 -10.86 7.62
N ARG A 320 16.44 -11.52 8.63
CA ARG A 320 16.96 -12.82 9.08
C ARG A 320 16.40 -13.92 8.17
N PRO A 321 17.27 -14.79 7.57
CA PRO A 321 16.76 -15.96 6.87
C PRO A 321 15.88 -16.76 7.82
N ALA A 322 14.74 -17.27 7.31
CA ALA A 322 13.89 -18.18 8.06
C ALA A 322 14.77 -19.25 8.69
N ALA A 323 14.68 -19.44 10.01
CA ALA A 323 15.44 -20.48 10.71
C ALA A 323 15.19 -21.80 9.99
N GLY A 324 16.17 -22.25 9.24
CA GLY A 324 16.08 -23.50 8.46
C GLY A 324 15.72 -24.62 9.43
N ASN A 325 14.74 -25.43 9.09
CA ASN A 325 14.48 -26.69 9.74
C ASN A 325 15.82 -27.45 9.81
N GLY A 326 16.49 -27.39 10.96
CA GLY A 326 17.74 -28.04 11.20
C GLY A 326 17.61 -29.53 10.86
N LYS A 327 18.14 -29.91 9.73
CA LYS A 327 18.48 -31.32 9.53
C LYS A 327 19.45 -31.67 10.66
N ALA A 328 18.95 -32.43 11.63
CA ALA A 328 19.77 -33.01 12.67
C ALA A 328 20.94 -33.71 11.99
N ALA A 329 22.14 -33.20 12.24
CA ALA A 329 23.36 -33.86 11.83
C ALA A 329 23.35 -35.27 12.48
N LYS A 330 23.33 -36.34 11.66
CA LYS A 330 23.55 -37.67 12.16
C LYS A 330 24.94 -37.73 12.79
N PRO A 331 25.08 -38.27 14.00
CA PRO A 331 26.40 -38.50 14.58
C PRO A 331 27.16 -39.47 13.69
N SER A 332 28.37 -39.09 13.25
CA SER A 332 29.30 -39.95 12.60
C SER A 332 29.70 -41.04 13.58
N GLY A 333 29.16 -42.26 13.37
CA GLY A 333 29.61 -43.44 14.08
C GLY A 333 31.03 -43.77 13.65
N THR A 334 31.98 -43.68 14.58
CA THR A 334 33.28 -44.31 14.53
C THR A 334 33.06 -45.81 14.60
N ALA A 335 33.43 -46.53 13.55
CA ALA A 335 33.59 -47.96 13.57
C ALA A 335 35.09 -48.28 13.63
N HIS A 336 35.41 -49.15 14.54
CA HIS A 336 36.73 -49.80 14.71
C HIS A 336 37.10 -50.66 13.52
#